data_fe6d89269c65e4e356e26dc189ea23b3
#
_entry.id   fe6d89269c65e4e356e26dc189ea23b3
#
_cell.length_a   1.000
_cell.length_b   1.000
_cell.length_c   1.000
_cell.angle_alpha   90.00
_cell.angle_beta   90.00
_cell.angle_gamma   90.00
#
_symmetry.space_group_name_H-M   'P 1'
#
loop_
_entity.id
_entity.type
_entity.pdbx_description
1 polymer ?
#
loop_
_entity_poly.entity_id
_entity_poly.type
_entity_poly.pdbx_seq_one_letter_code
_entity_poly.pdbx_strand_id
1 'polypeptide(L)' 'MEGHLPSLDQICRNAAECVRLAEEARTSAHKSFFIEMAERWVALAERAEKTQDG' A
#
# COMPACT_ATOMS: atom_id res chain seq x y z
N MET A 1 -14.22 1.81 -18.18
CA MET A 1 -14.06 1.57 -17.88
C MET A 1 -13.45 1.29 -17.23
N GLU A 2 -13.25 1.34 -16.76
CA GLU A 2 -12.72 0.92 -16.27
C GLU A 2 -12.55 0.96 -15.09
N GLY A 3 -13.00 1.31 -14.25
CA GLY A 3 -12.98 1.29 -12.92
C GLY A 3 -12.55 0.04 -12.41
N HIS A 4 -11.45 -0.30 -12.50
CA HIS A 4 -11.06 -1.56 -11.99
C HIS A 4 -10.05 -1.37 -10.91
N LEU A 5 -9.77 -2.43 -10.19
CA LEU A 5 -8.85 -2.39 -9.07
C LEU A 5 -7.43 -2.21 -9.57
N PRO A 6 -6.57 -1.60 -8.77
CA PRO A 6 -5.17 -1.49 -9.14
C PRO A 6 -4.55 -2.88 -9.25
N SER A 7 -3.56 -2.98 -10.10
CA SER A 7 -2.86 -4.24 -10.26
C SER A 7 -1.99 -4.51 -9.03
N LEU A 8 -1.55 -5.74 -8.89
CA LEU A 8 -0.69 -6.11 -7.79
C LEU A 8 0.59 -5.28 -7.80
N ASP A 9 1.14 -5.05 -8.99
CA ASP A 9 2.32 -4.20 -9.14
C ASP A 9 2.06 -2.81 -8.59
N GLN A 10 0.92 -2.25 -8.93
CA GLN A 10 0.57 -0.92 -8.49
C GLN A 10 0.44 -0.87 -6.98
N ILE A 11 -0.18 -1.89 -6.41
CA ILE A 11 -0.36 -1.96 -4.97
C ILE A 11 0.99 -2.03 -4.27
N CYS A 12 1.89 -2.85 -4.78
CA CYS A 12 3.21 -2.98 -4.17
C CYS A 12 3.99 -1.67 -4.25
N ARG A 13 3.88 -0.97 -5.37
CA ARG A 13 4.56 0.31 -5.51
C ARG A 13 4.01 1.31 -4.52
N ASN A 14 2.70 1.33 -4.36
CA ASN A 14 2.08 2.27 -3.43
C ASN A 14 2.53 1.98 -2.00
N ALA A 15 2.63 0.71 -1.64
CA ALA A 15 3.10 0.35 -0.32
C ALA A 15 4.53 0.81 -0.10
N ALA A 16 5.39 0.58 -1.08
CA ALA A 16 6.79 0.99 -0.98
C ALA A 16 6.92 2.50 -0.88
N GLU A 17 6.09 3.21 -1.64
CA GLU A 17 6.10 4.66 -1.60
C GLU A 17 5.70 5.16 -0.22
N CYS A 18 4.71 4.52 0.38
CA CYS A 18 4.28 4.91 1.72
C CYS A 18 5.39 4.70 2.74
N VAL A 19 6.11 3.59 2.62
CA VAL A 19 7.22 3.33 3.53
C VAL A 19 8.29 4.41 3.38
N ARG A 20 8.61 4.76 2.15
CA ARG A 20 9.60 5.78 1.90
C ARG A 20 9.17 7.12 2.49
N LEU A 21 7.91 7.46 2.31
CA LEU A 21 7.40 8.72 2.86
C LEU A 21 7.43 8.69 4.38
N ALA A 22 7.18 7.52 4.97
CA ALA A 22 7.26 7.40 6.42
C ALA A 22 8.67 7.67 6.90
N GLU A 23 9.66 7.19 6.16
CA GLU A 23 11.05 7.42 6.54
C GLU A 23 11.44 8.87 6.45
N GLU A 24 10.81 9.60 5.53
CA GLU A 24 11.10 11.01 5.35
C GLU A 24 10.25 11.90 6.23
N ALA A 25 9.25 11.34 6.88
CA ALA A 25 8.34 12.13 7.68
C ALA A 25 9.07 12.78 8.85
N ARG A 26 8.71 14.03 9.13
CA ARG A 26 9.39 14.79 10.17
C ARG A 26 8.70 14.72 11.51
N THR A 27 7.45 14.29 11.53
CA THR A 27 6.71 14.19 12.79
C THR A 27 6.26 12.76 12.98
N SER A 28 6.04 12.39 14.24
CA SER A 28 5.52 11.06 14.56
C SER A 28 4.17 10.84 13.94
N ALA A 29 3.35 11.88 13.93
CA ALA A 29 2.01 11.77 13.40
C ALA A 29 2.04 11.40 11.92
N HIS A 30 2.87 12.08 11.16
CA HIS A 30 2.97 11.80 9.73
C HIS A 30 3.57 10.43 9.50
N LYS A 31 4.57 10.07 10.29
CA LYS A 31 5.20 8.78 10.15
C LYS A 31 4.18 7.66 10.38
N SER A 32 3.41 7.78 11.45
CA SER A 32 2.38 6.78 11.76
C SER A 32 1.35 6.69 10.65
N PHE A 33 0.96 7.84 10.12
CA PHE A 33 -0.03 7.88 9.04
C PHE A 33 0.46 7.08 7.84
N PHE A 34 1.69 7.31 7.42
CA PHE A 34 2.22 6.61 6.24
C PHE A 34 2.43 5.13 6.51
N ILE A 35 2.81 4.78 7.74
CA ILE A 35 2.98 3.37 8.07
C ILE A 35 1.63 2.65 8.01
N GLU A 36 0.58 3.27 8.55
CA GLU A 36 -0.73 2.67 8.49
C GLU A 36 -1.21 2.50 7.06
N MET A 37 -0.91 3.49 6.21
CA MET A 37 -1.28 3.38 4.81
C MET A 37 -0.54 2.25 4.13
N ALA A 38 0.74 2.10 4.44
CA ALA A 38 1.52 1.02 3.86
C ALA A 38 0.95 -0.32 4.26
N GLU A 39 0.54 -0.46 5.52
CA GLU A 39 -0.03 -1.71 5.99
C GLU A 39 -1.32 -2.04 5.27
N ARG A 40 -2.12 -1.02 4.98
CA ARG A 40 -3.36 -1.23 4.24
C ARG A 40 -3.08 -1.70 2.83
N TRP A 41 -2.06 -1.13 2.19
CA TRP A 41 -1.70 -1.56 0.85
C TRP A 41 -1.20 -3.00 0.85
N VAL A 42 -0.42 -3.37 1.87
CA VAL A 42 0.08 -4.73 1.97
C VAL A 42 -1.09 -5.70 2.16
N ALA A 43 -2.04 -5.35 3.01
CA ALA A 43 -3.20 -6.19 3.22
C ALA A 43 -3.98 -6.38 1.92
N LEU A 44 -4.10 -5.30 1.16
CA LEU A 44 -4.81 -5.37 -0.11
C LEU A 44 -4.06 -6.28 -1.09
N ALA A 45 -2.74 -6.20 -1.09
CA ALA A 45 -1.95 -7.04 -1.97
C ALA A 45 -2.13 -8.51 -1.61
N GLU A 46 -2.16 -8.82 -0.34
CA GLU A 46 -2.36 -10.20 0.09
C GLU A 46 -3.72 -10.72 -0.34
N ARG A 47 -4.73 -9.88 -0.24
CA ARG A 47 -6.06 -10.30 -0.67
C ARG A 47 -6.12 -10.50 -2.17
N ALA A 48 -5.44 -9.63 -2.92
CA ALA A 48 -5.42 -9.75 -4.36
C ALA A 48 -4.74 -11.05 -4.78
N GLU A 49 -3.67 -11.42 -4.10
CA GLU A 49 -2.98 -12.66 -4.40
C GLU A 49 -3.87 -13.86 -4.16
N LYS A 50 -4.59 -13.85 -3.05
CA LYS A 50 -5.49 -14.97 -2.75
C LYS A 50 -6.59 -15.07 -3.78
N THR A 51 -7.11 -13.94 -4.19
CA THR A 51 -8.18 -13.95 -5.16
C THR A 51 -7.70 -14.48 -6.50
N GLN A 52 -6.50 -14.14 -6.88
CA GLN A 52 -5.96 -14.59 -8.15
C GLN A 52 -5.68 -16.07 -8.15
N ASP A 53 -5.36 -16.58 -7.00
CA ASP A 53 -5.06 -17.97 -6.90
C ASP A 53 -6.23 -18.84 -7.18
N GLY A 54 -7.40 -18.35 -6.92
CA GLY A 54 -8.62 -19.06 -7.05
C GLY A 54 -8.89 -19.66 -8.35
#